data_086bfdd28777be1905d1193c93c5d448
#
_entry.id   086bfdd28777be1905d1193c93c5d448
#
_cell.length_a   1.000
_cell.length_b   1.000
_cell.length_c   1.000
_cell.angle_alpha   90.00
_cell.angle_beta   90.00
_cell.angle_gamma   90.00
#
_symmetry.space_group_name_H-M   'P 1'
#
loop_
_entity.id
_entity.type
_entity.pdbx_description
1 polymer ?
#
loop_
_entity_poly.entity_id
_entity_poly.type
_entity_poly.pdbx_seq_one_letter_code
_entity_poly.pdbx_strand_id
1 'polypeptide(L)'
;MENFIFQNPVKLIMGHGMIARLSKEIPSDKRIMITFGGGSVKKNGVYDQVKEALKDHFTIEFWGIEPNPAIETLRKAIALGKEQKVDYLLAVGGGSVIDGTKLISAGLLYDGDAWDLVLAGRPVTKTVPLSTVLTLPATGSEMNNGAVISRHETKEKYPFYSNFPLFSILDPEVTFTLPPHQVACGLADTFVHVMEQYMTVAGQSRVMDRWAEGILQTLVEIAPKIRENQHDYQLMADFMLSATMALNGFIAMGVSQDWATHMIGHEITALHGLTHGHTLVIILPATLRVLREAKGDKLVQYGERVWGITSGTKEERIDEAIDRTEEFF
;
A
#
# COMPACT_ATOMS: atom_id res chain seq x y z
N MET A 1 15.60 -14.92 15.15
CA MET A 1 15.69 -13.71 14.30
C MET A 1 16.74 -13.96 13.25
N GLU A 2 16.42 -13.75 11.98
CA GLU A 2 17.32 -13.89 10.86
C GLU A 2 18.19 -12.63 10.70
N ASN A 3 19.29 -12.73 9.93
CA ASN A 3 20.09 -11.56 9.58
C ASN A 3 19.31 -10.66 8.64
N PHE A 4 19.35 -9.35 8.86
CA PHE A 4 18.65 -8.38 8.00
C PHE A 4 19.46 -7.09 7.85
N ILE A 5 19.14 -6.33 6.79
CA ILE A 5 19.53 -4.94 6.60
C ILE A 5 18.24 -4.18 6.44
N PHE A 6 18.02 -3.15 7.26
CA PHE A 6 16.87 -2.26 7.14
C PHE A 6 17.33 -0.84 6.83
N GLN A 7 16.81 -0.31 5.76
CA GLN A 7 16.97 1.08 5.38
C GLN A 7 15.70 1.56 4.68
N ASN A 8 15.04 2.58 5.22
CA ASN A 8 13.94 3.25 4.54
C ASN A 8 14.31 4.73 4.36
N PRO A 9 14.61 5.17 3.13
CA PRO A 9 15.10 6.53 2.86
C PRO A 9 13.97 7.56 2.71
N VAL A 10 12.70 7.15 2.78
CA VAL A 10 11.55 8.03 2.51
C VAL A 10 11.36 9.02 3.64
N LYS A 11 11.34 10.32 3.30
CA LYS A 11 10.90 11.36 4.23
C LYS A 11 9.39 11.35 4.34
N LEU A 12 8.87 10.90 5.47
CA LEU A 12 7.44 10.90 5.74
C LEU A 12 7.01 12.26 6.29
N ILE A 13 6.03 12.90 5.65
CA ILE A 13 5.47 14.20 6.02
C ILE A 13 3.99 14.00 6.30
N MET A 14 3.61 13.99 7.58
CA MET A 14 2.23 13.70 7.98
C MET A 14 1.63 14.85 8.78
N GLY A 15 0.36 15.16 8.51
CA GLY A 15 -0.42 16.14 9.27
C GLY A 15 -1.35 16.97 8.41
N HIS A 16 -2.16 17.80 9.08
CA HIS A 16 -3.11 18.70 8.47
C HIS A 16 -2.44 19.75 7.56
N GLY A 17 -2.93 19.91 6.34
CA GLY A 17 -2.47 20.93 5.39
C GLY A 17 -1.06 20.70 4.84
N MET A 18 -0.50 19.50 5.02
CA MET A 18 0.89 19.21 4.61
C MET A 18 1.10 19.20 3.09
N ILE A 19 0.06 19.15 2.26
CA ILE A 19 0.19 19.25 0.80
C ILE A 19 0.88 20.56 0.39
N ALA A 20 0.69 21.64 1.14
CA ALA A 20 1.37 22.92 0.91
C ALA A 20 2.91 22.81 0.95
N ARG A 21 3.46 21.76 1.58
CA ARG A 21 4.91 21.52 1.64
C ARG A 21 5.54 21.22 0.28
N LEU A 22 4.76 20.79 -0.71
CA LEU A 22 5.25 20.48 -2.07
C LEU A 22 6.14 21.58 -2.64
N SER A 23 5.75 22.87 -2.43
CA SER A 23 6.51 24.03 -2.90
C SER A 23 7.93 24.14 -2.31
N LYS A 24 8.18 23.51 -1.16
CA LYS A 24 9.47 23.51 -0.46
C LYS A 24 10.28 22.23 -0.66
N GLU A 25 9.56 21.13 -0.92
CA GLU A 25 10.17 19.80 -1.04
C GLU A 25 10.62 19.48 -2.47
N ILE A 26 9.97 20.05 -3.49
CA ILE A 26 10.33 19.84 -4.90
C ILE A 26 11.14 21.05 -5.38
N PRO A 27 12.35 20.86 -5.92
CA PRO A 27 13.13 21.96 -6.50
C PRO A 27 12.39 22.63 -7.67
N SER A 28 12.46 23.97 -7.73
CA SER A 28 11.70 24.78 -8.69
C SER A 28 12.16 24.63 -10.16
N ASP A 29 13.35 24.09 -10.38
CA ASP A 29 13.92 23.82 -11.70
C ASP A 29 13.43 22.53 -12.34
N LYS A 30 12.63 21.72 -11.62
CA LYS A 30 12.16 20.43 -12.08
C LYS A 30 11.01 20.52 -13.08
N ARG A 31 11.05 19.61 -14.06
CA ARG A 31 9.95 19.35 -15.00
C ARG A 31 9.10 18.21 -14.48
N ILE A 32 8.02 18.57 -13.81
CA ILE A 32 7.22 17.63 -13.03
C ILE A 32 6.09 17.05 -13.88
N MET A 33 5.97 15.71 -13.94
CA MET A 33 4.71 15.07 -14.32
C MET A 33 3.95 14.68 -13.05
N ILE A 34 2.76 15.22 -12.91
CA ILE A 34 1.83 14.83 -11.84
C ILE A 34 0.93 13.72 -12.37
N THR A 35 0.92 12.58 -11.71
CA THR A 35 0.11 11.42 -12.09
C THR A 35 -1.10 11.28 -11.21
N PHE A 36 -2.26 11.00 -11.82
CA PHE A 36 -3.56 10.90 -11.15
C PHE A 36 -4.31 9.65 -11.58
N GLY A 37 -5.27 9.23 -10.74
CA GLY A 37 -6.26 8.20 -11.08
C GLY A 37 -7.49 8.77 -11.81
N GLY A 38 -8.67 8.27 -11.45
CA GLY A 38 -9.96 8.58 -12.11
C GLY A 38 -10.58 9.95 -11.79
N GLY A 39 -9.90 10.85 -11.07
CA GLY A 39 -10.34 12.23 -10.87
C GLY A 39 -11.07 12.52 -9.56
N SER A 40 -11.13 11.60 -8.61
CA SER A 40 -11.70 11.85 -7.26
C SER A 40 -11.04 13.03 -6.54
N VAL A 41 -9.74 13.24 -6.76
CA VAL A 41 -8.94 14.34 -6.20
C VAL A 41 -9.45 15.75 -6.57
N LYS A 42 -10.23 15.88 -7.66
CA LYS A 42 -10.88 17.14 -8.05
C LYS A 42 -12.10 17.46 -7.18
N LYS A 43 -12.70 16.43 -6.59
CA LYS A 43 -13.93 16.58 -5.78
C LYS A 43 -13.63 16.85 -4.31
N ASN A 44 -12.46 16.45 -3.81
CA ASN A 44 -12.08 16.59 -2.41
C ASN A 44 -11.07 17.71 -2.14
N GLY A 45 -10.77 18.55 -3.14
CA GLY A 45 -9.88 19.69 -3.00
C GLY A 45 -8.38 19.38 -3.02
N VAL A 46 -7.97 18.11 -3.10
CA VAL A 46 -6.55 17.73 -3.18
C VAL A 46 -5.91 18.28 -4.44
N TYR A 47 -6.62 18.22 -5.58
CA TYR A 47 -6.12 18.76 -6.85
C TYR A 47 -5.79 20.25 -6.73
N ASP A 48 -6.69 21.04 -6.18
CA ASP A 48 -6.51 22.49 -6.05
C ASP A 48 -5.34 22.84 -5.10
N GLN A 49 -5.21 22.09 -3.99
CA GLN A 49 -4.07 22.23 -3.07
C GLN A 49 -2.73 21.93 -3.75
N VAL A 50 -2.67 20.84 -4.55
CA VAL A 50 -1.46 20.47 -5.31
C VAL A 50 -1.12 21.54 -6.35
N LYS A 51 -2.12 22.03 -7.09
CA LYS A 51 -1.92 23.09 -8.11
C LYS A 51 -1.46 24.39 -7.49
N GLU A 52 -2.04 24.81 -6.37
CA GLU A 52 -1.60 26.02 -5.66
C GLU A 52 -0.17 25.87 -5.12
N ALA A 53 0.14 24.72 -4.52
CA ALA A 53 1.49 24.46 -4.00
C ALA A 53 2.58 24.46 -5.09
N LEU A 54 2.24 24.07 -6.32
CA LEU A 54 3.16 23.96 -7.46
C LEU A 54 2.95 25.04 -8.52
N LYS A 55 2.25 26.15 -8.23
CA LYS A 55 1.92 27.18 -9.21
C LYS A 55 3.14 27.82 -9.91
N ASP A 56 4.28 27.86 -9.21
CA ASP A 56 5.54 28.41 -9.72
C ASP A 56 6.47 27.34 -10.34
N HIS A 57 5.99 26.08 -10.48
CA HIS A 57 6.74 24.99 -11.08
C HIS A 57 6.22 24.66 -12.48
N PHE A 58 7.10 24.16 -13.34
CA PHE A 58 6.65 23.56 -14.59
C PHE A 58 5.99 22.20 -14.31
N THR A 59 4.70 22.10 -14.62
CA THR A 59 3.94 20.86 -14.41
C THR A 59 3.21 20.42 -15.66
N ILE A 60 3.22 19.12 -15.93
CA ILE A 60 2.29 18.45 -16.85
C ILE A 60 1.48 17.43 -16.06
N GLU A 61 0.33 17.05 -16.57
CA GLU A 61 -0.59 16.14 -15.89
C GLU A 61 -0.80 14.88 -16.73
N PHE A 62 -0.83 13.74 -16.04
CA PHE A 62 -1.25 12.48 -16.63
C PHE A 62 -2.38 11.89 -15.79
N TRP A 63 -3.52 11.65 -16.43
CA TRP A 63 -4.74 11.16 -15.81
C TRP A 63 -5.09 9.75 -16.28
N GLY A 64 -5.83 9.02 -15.43
CA GLY A 64 -6.45 7.76 -15.81
C GLY A 64 -5.65 6.53 -15.42
N ILE A 65 -4.72 6.62 -14.46
CA ILE A 65 -4.14 5.41 -13.86
C ILE A 65 -5.26 4.71 -13.09
N GLU A 66 -5.63 3.55 -13.58
CA GLU A 66 -6.74 2.73 -13.07
C GLU A 66 -6.35 1.94 -11.82
N PRO A 67 -7.33 1.46 -11.03
CA PRO A 67 -7.08 0.43 -10.01
C PRO A 67 -6.42 -0.80 -10.66
N ASN A 68 -5.41 -1.37 -10.00
CA ASN A 68 -4.52 -2.38 -10.61
C ASN A 68 -3.85 -1.86 -11.89
N PRO A 69 -2.90 -0.92 -11.79
CA PRO A 69 -2.41 -0.12 -12.92
C PRO A 69 -1.90 -1.01 -14.06
N ALA A 70 -2.40 -0.73 -15.26
CA ALA A 70 -2.10 -1.55 -16.42
C ALA A 70 -0.96 -0.97 -17.27
N ILE A 71 -0.08 -1.83 -17.74
CA ILE A 71 1.04 -1.43 -18.60
C ILE A 71 0.60 -0.65 -19.84
N GLU A 72 -0.57 -0.94 -20.39
CA GLU A 72 -1.15 -0.27 -21.54
C GLU A 72 -1.36 1.24 -21.30
N THR A 73 -1.81 1.59 -20.10
CA THR A 73 -1.95 2.99 -19.66
C THR A 73 -0.59 3.60 -19.33
N LEU A 74 0.29 2.88 -18.66
CA LEU A 74 1.58 3.39 -18.23
C LEU A 74 2.53 3.66 -19.41
N ARG A 75 2.45 2.90 -20.51
CA ARG A 75 3.18 3.17 -21.75
C ARG A 75 2.87 4.57 -22.29
N LYS A 76 1.61 5.01 -22.22
CA LYS A 76 1.21 6.36 -22.67
C LYS A 76 1.83 7.45 -21.78
N ALA A 77 1.86 7.24 -20.48
CA ALA A 77 2.52 8.15 -19.55
C ALA A 77 4.03 8.25 -19.80
N ILE A 78 4.69 7.10 -20.03
CA ILE A 78 6.12 7.05 -20.34
C ILE A 78 6.42 7.79 -21.65
N ALA A 79 5.62 7.58 -22.68
CA ALA A 79 5.78 8.28 -23.96
C ALA A 79 5.65 9.79 -23.80
N LEU A 80 4.59 10.26 -23.11
CA LEU A 80 4.37 11.67 -22.80
C LEU A 80 5.54 12.25 -21.98
N GLY A 81 6.00 11.52 -20.97
CA GLY A 81 7.10 11.98 -20.12
C GLY A 81 8.43 12.10 -20.84
N LYS A 82 8.74 11.20 -21.78
CA LYS A 82 9.92 11.28 -22.66
C LYS A 82 9.82 12.49 -23.60
N GLU A 83 8.68 12.68 -24.25
CA GLU A 83 8.42 13.82 -25.14
C GLU A 83 8.60 15.15 -24.41
N GLN A 84 8.03 15.27 -23.20
CA GLN A 84 8.06 16.48 -22.39
C GLN A 84 9.32 16.63 -21.54
N LYS A 85 10.28 15.70 -21.66
CA LYS A 85 11.56 15.70 -20.91
C LYS A 85 11.37 15.82 -19.40
N VAL A 86 10.44 15.03 -18.88
CA VAL A 86 10.14 14.97 -17.44
C VAL A 86 11.35 14.45 -16.67
N ASP A 87 11.72 15.13 -15.60
CA ASP A 87 12.83 14.77 -14.72
C ASP A 87 12.43 14.63 -13.23
N TYR A 88 11.11 14.75 -12.96
CA TYR A 88 10.52 14.53 -11.64
C TYR A 88 9.08 14.04 -11.76
N LEU A 89 8.68 13.12 -10.87
CA LEU A 89 7.33 12.58 -10.82
C LEU A 89 6.67 12.87 -9.46
N LEU A 90 5.39 13.25 -9.49
CA LEU A 90 4.56 13.39 -8.31
C LEU A 90 3.32 12.50 -8.46
N ALA A 91 3.22 11.44 -7.68
CA ALA A 91 2.03 10.59 -7.62
C ALA A 91 1.00 11.21 -6.66
N VAL A 92 -0.18 11.54 -7.15
CA VAL A 92 -1.29 12.07 -6.34
C VAL A 92 -2.46 11.10 -6.42
N GLY A 93 -2.56 10.21 -5.44
CA GLY A 93 -3.55 9.12 -5.46
C GLY A 93 -3.32 8.06 -4.39
N GLY A 94 -4.02 6.94 -4.52
CA GLY A 94 -3.79 5.74 -3.72
C GLY A 94 -2.68 4.87 -4.29
N GLY A 95 -2.52 3.67 -3.71
CA GLY A 95 -1.45 2.72 -4.07
C GLY A 95 -1.30 2.45 -5.56
N SER A 96 -2.41 2.29 -6.30
CA SER A 96 -2.36 2.04 -7.75
C SER A 96 -1.71 3.17 -8.55
N VAL A 97 -1.96 4.44 -8.17
CA VAL A 97 -1.33 5.59 -8.81
C VAL A 97 0.17 5.61 -8.48
N ILE A 98 0.52 5.31 -7.23
CA ILE A 98 1.91 5.27 -6.78
C ILE A 98 2.67 4.13 -7.47
N ASP A 99 2.08 2.95 -7.55
CA ASP A 99 2.64 1.77 -8.23
C ASP A 99 2.89 2.04 -9.70
N GLY A 100 1.88 2.58 -10.40
CA GLY A 100 2.03 2.98 -11.79
C GLY A 100 3.13 4.03 -11.99
N THR A 101 3.24 4.99 -11.06
CA THR A 101 4.26 6.04 -11.11
C THR A 101 5.67 5.48 -10.89
N LYS A 102 5.84 4.45 -10.06
CA LYS A 102 7.11 3.75 -9.90
C LYS A 102 7.58 3.10 -11.20
N LEU A 103 6.67 2.46 -11.95
CA LEU A 103 7.03 1.92 -13.26
C LEU A 103 7.30 3.01 -14.29
N ILE A 104 6.51 4.10 -14.31
CA ILE A 104 6.78 5.27 -15.17
C ILE A 104 8.18 5.83 -14.89
N SER A 105 8.56 5.97 -13.62
CA SER A 105 9.86 6.46 -13.17
C SER A 105 11.04 5.67 -13.78
N ALA A 106 10.93 4.35 -13.81
CA ALA A 106 11.90 3.46 -14.43
C ALA A 106 11.83 3.52 -15.96
N GLY A 107 10.63 3.47 -16.51
CA GLY A 107 10.38 3.46 -17.97
C GLY A 107 10.84 4.71 -18.70
N LEU A 108 10.86 5.88 -18.04
CA LEU A 108 11.38 7.13 -18.59
C LEU A 108 12.87 7.04 -18.97
N LEU A 109 13.65 6.24 -18.25
CA LEU A 109 15.07 6.05 -18.47
C LEU A 109 15.43 4.72 -19.16
N TYR A 110 14.42 3.99 -19.64
CA TYR A 110 14.58 2.72 -20.30
C TYR A 110 14.23 2.82 -21.80
N ASP A 111 15.09 2.28 -22.66
CA ASP A 111 14.89 2.38 -24.12
C ASP A 111 13.99 1.29 -24.70
N GLY A 112 13.71 0.23 -23.92
CA GLY A 112 12.81 -0.87 -24.30
C GLY A 112 11.36 -0.66 -23.82
N ASP A 113 10.58 -1.74 -23.87
CA ASP A 113 9.23 -1.78 -23.29
C ASP A 113 9.32 -1.88 -21.77
N ALA A 114 8.60 -1.01 -21.04
CA ALA A 114 8.61 -1.03 -19.59
C ALA A 114 8.10 -2.36 -18.98
N TRP A 115 7.34 -3.17 -19.72
CA TRP A 115 6.95 -4.52 -19.29
C TRP A 115 8.13 -5.46 -19.11
N ASP A 116 9.20 -5.27 -19.90
CA ASP A 116 10.44 -6.06 -19.73
C ASP A 116 11.07 -5.85 -18.37
N LEU A 117 10.92 -4.64 -17.78
CA LEU A 117 11.40 -4.34 -16.43
C LEU A 117 10.60 -5.09 -15.37
N VAL A 118 9.29 -5.27 -15.58
CA VAL A 118 8.43 -6.06 -14.70
C VAL A 118 8.82 -7.54 -14.76
N LEU A 119 8.97 -8.08 -15.97
CA LEU A 119 9.33 -9.49 -16.17
C LEU A 119 10.76 -9.82 -15.71
N ALA A 120 11.64 -8.83 -15.62
CA ALA A 120 13.02 -9.04 -15.18
C ALA A 120 13.13 -9.56 -13.73
N GLY A 121 12.10 -9.36 -12.88
CA GLY A 121 12.04 -9.88 -11.53
C GLY A 121 13.14 -9.38 -10.58
N ARG A 122 13.83 -8.30 -10.93
CA ARG A 122 14.93 -7.71 -10.15
C ARG A 122 14.71 -6.20 -9.97
N PRO A 123 15.20 -5.62 -8.86
CA PRO A 123 15.06 -4.19 -8.61
C PRO A 123 15.70 -3.32 -9.70
N VAL A 124 14.96 -2.29 -10.14
CA VAL A 124 15.43 -1.26 -11.07
C VAL A 124 15.87 -0.05 -10.27
N THR A 125 17.16 0.28 -10.33
CA THR A 125 17.77 1.37 -9.54
C THR A 125 17.94 2.66 -10.34
N LYS A 126 17.90 2.61 -11.67
CA LYS A 126 18.00 3.80 -12.53
C LYS A 126 16.60 4.32 -12.85
N THR A 127 16.18 5.35 -12.13
CA THR A 127 14.83 5.91 -12.19
C THR A 127 14.84 7.43 -12.14
N VAL A 128 13.79 8.06 -12.65
CA VAL A 128 13.50 9.48 -12.40
C VAL A 128 13.02 9.60 -10.94
N PRO A 129 13.47 10.61 -10.18
CA PRO A 129 12.97 10.84 -8.81
C PRO A 129 11.46 10.95 -8.75
N LEU A 130 10.86 10.36 -7.72
CA LEU A 130 9.43 10.45 -7.48
C LEU A 130 9.10 10.79 -6.02
N SER A 131 7.95 11.41 -5.82
CA SER A 131 7.35 11.67 -4.51
C SER A 131 5.84 11.45 -4.56
N THR A 132 5.19 11.40 -3.40
CA THR A 132 3.78 11.05 -3.35
C THR A 132 2.94 11.99 -2.48
N VAL A 133 1.67 12.15 -2.84
CA VAL A 133 0.59 12.63 -1.99
C VAL A 133 -0.42 11.49 -1.89
N LEU A 134 -0.45 10.83 -0.74
CA LEU A 134 -1.33 9.69 -0.52
C LEU A 134 -2.77 10.13 -0.31
N THR A 135 -3.71 9.54 -1.04
CA THR A 135 -5.15 9.86 -0.90
C THR A 135 -6.00 8.68 -0.45
N LEU A 136 -5.47 7.46 -0.47
CA LEU A 136 -6.14 6.24 0.00
C LEU A 136 -5.11 5.33 0.66
N PRO A 137 -5.14 5.20 2.00
CA PRO A 137 -4.26 4.31 2.74
C PRO A 137 -4.67 2.84 2.55
N ALA A 138 -3.73 1.99 2.18
CA ALA A 138 -3.89 0.54 2.04
C ALA A 138 -2.51 -0.14 1.88
N THR A 139 -1.86 0.08 0.74
CA THR A 139 -0.72 -0.70 0.22
C THR A 139 0.64 -0.35 0.82
N GLY A 140 0.77 0.75 1.56
CA GLY A 140 2.08 1.25 2.02
C GLY A 140 3.04 1.63 0.88
N SER A 141 2.56 1.71 -0.38
CA SER A 141 3.40 1.99 -1.56
C SER A 141 4.13 3.32 -1.48
N GLU A 142 3.59 4.27 -0.74
CA GLU A 142 4.20 5.58 -0.48
C GLU A 142 5.49 5.48 0.34
N MET A 143 5.74 4.37 1.03
CA MET A 143 6.93 4.19 1.87
C MET A 143 7.66 2.87 1.62
N ASN A 144 7.48 2.26 0.45
CA ASN A 144 8.23 1.09 0.00
C ASN A 144 8.70 1.26 -1.46
N ASN A 145 9.46 0.30 -1.95
CA ASN A 145 9.98 0.28 -3.32
C ASN A 145 9.25 -0.73 -4.22
N GLY A 146 8.26 -1.44 -3.69
CA GLY A 146 7.43 -2.39 -4.43
C GLY A 146 6.31 -1.70 -5.20
N ALA A 147 5.84 -2.35 -6.24
CA ALA A 147 4.67 -2.02 -7.03
C ALA A 147 4.07 -3.29 -7.60
N VAL A 148 2.80 -3.28 -7.97
CA VAL A 148 2.17 -4.40 -8.68
C VAL A 148 1.54 -3.89 -9.95
N ILE A 149 1.95 -4.44 -11.10
CA ILE A 149 1.54 -3.99 -12.43
C ILE A 149 0.77 -5.08 -13.13
N SER A 150 -0.34 -4.70 -13.75
CA SER A 150 -1.18 -5.59 -14.54
C SER A 150 -0.89 -5.45 -16.03
N ARG A 151 -1.18 -6.51 -16.78
CA ARG A 151 -1.28 -6.51 -18.23
C ARG A 151 -2.64 -7.11 -18.61
N HIS A 152 -3.54 -6.27 -19.10
CA HIS A 152 -4.91 -6.68 -19.40
C HIS A 152 -4.98 -7.62 -20.59
N GLU A 153 -4.14 -7.39 -21.60
CA GLU A 153 -4.09 -8.17 -22.83
C GLU A 153 -3.87 -9.67 -22.58
N THR A 154 -3.03 -10.00 -21.60
CA THR A 154 -2.64 -11.38 -21.25
C THR A 154 -3.19 -11.83 -19.90
N LYS A 155 -3.94 -10.97 -19.18
CA LYS A 155 -4.46 -11.20 -17.80
C LYS A 155 -3.36 -11.57 -16.81
N GLU A 156 -2.25 -10.85 -16.86
CA GLU A 156 -1.12 -11.02 -15.98
C GLU A 156 -1.08 -9.91 -14.92
N LYS A 157 -0.56 -10.22 -13.74
CA LYS A 157 -0.35 -9.27 -12.65
C LYS A 157 0.89 -9.68 -11.85
N TYR A 158 1.96 -8.88 -11.96
CA TYR A 158 3.25 -9.21 -11.38
C TYR A 158 3.81 -8.10 -10.49
N PRO A 159 4.58 -8.49 -9.44
CA PRO A 159 5.34 -7.53 -8.64
C PRO A 159 6.47 -6.90 -9.46
N PHE A 160 6.73 -5.64 -9.17
CA PHE A 160 7.82 -4.85 -9.73
C PHE A 160 8.52 -4.12 -8.58
N TYR A 161 9.85 -4.01 -8.65
CA TYR A 161 10.64 -3.32 -7.63
C TYR A 161 11.45 -2.19 -8.26
N SER A 162 11.30 -0.99 -7.69
CA SER A 162 11.91 0.25 -8.16
C SER A 162 12.71 0.93 -7.03
N ASN A 163 12.96 2.22 -7.15
CA ASN A 163 13.43 3.04 -6.05
C ASN A 163 12.28 3.47 -5.13
N PHE A 164 12.63 3.82 -3.91
CA PHE A 164 11.72 4.45 -2.96
C PHE A 164 11.31 5.86 -3.42
N PRO A 165 10.13 6.37 -3.03
CA PRO A 165 9.83 7.80 -3.09
C PRO A 165 10.85 8.61 -2.27
N LEU A 166 11.15 9.84 -2.69
CA LEU A 166 12.01 10.75 -1.92
C LEU A 166 11.30 11.24 -0.65
N PHE A 167 10.03 11.60 -0.81
CA PHE A 167 9.15 11.93 0.31
C PHE A 167 7.71 11.52 0.00
N SER A 168 6.92 11.39 1.05
CA SER A 168 5.50 11.09 0.95
C SER A 168 4.70 11.98 1.89
N ILE A 169 3.67 12.63 1.36
CA ILE A 169 2.77 13.50 2.12
C ILE A 169 1.50 12.72 2.44
N LEU A 170 1.20 12.70 3.73
CA LEU A 170 0.02 12.07 4.33
C LEU A 170 -0.79 13.13 5.07
N ASP A 171 -1.95 13.50 4.52
CA ASP A 171 -2.91 14.36 5.20
C ASP A 171 -4.19 13.55 5.47
N PRO A 172 -4.49 13.20 6.73
CA PRO A 172 -5.67 12.39 7.05
C PRO A 172 -7.00 12.96 6.56
N GLU A 173 -7.13 14.28 6.42
CA GLU A 173 -8.37 14.90 5.95
C GLU A 173 -8.74 14.54 4.52
N VAL A 174 -7.76 14.21 3.67
CA VAL A 174 -8.05 13.82 2.28
C VAL A 174 -8.82 12.50 2.19
N THR A 175 -8.83 11.72 3.27
CA THR A 175 -9.54 10.43 3.36
C THR A 175 -11.01 10.55 3.73
N PHE A 176 -11.45 11.71 4.24
CA PHE A 176 -12.82 11.91 4.73
C PHE A 176 -13.90 11.70 3.67
N THR A 177 -13.55 11.89 2.41
CA THR A 177 -14.45 11.76 1.26
C THR A 177 -14.34 10.42 0.53
N LEU A 178 -13.52 9.49 1.04
CA LEU A 178 -13.41 8.16 0.47
C LEU A 178 -14.75 7.41 0.60
N PRO A 179 -15.18 6.67 -0.43
CA PRO A 179 -16.31 5.76 -0.28
C PRO A 179 -16.06 4.75 0.85
N PRO A 180 -17.05 4.46 1.71
CA PRO A 180 -16.89 3.51 2.83
C PRO A 180 -16.32 2.16 2.43
N HIS A 181 -16.71 1.68 1.24
CA HIS A 181 -16.17 0.44 0.68
C HIS A 181 -14.64 0.51 0.44
N GLN A 182 -14.11 1.66 -0.02
CA GLN A 182 -12.66 1.81 -0.22
C GLN A 182 -11.91 1.87 1.11
N VAL A 183 -12.51 2.48 2.14
CA VAL A 183 -11.95 2.50 3.49
C VAL A 183 -11.91 1.09 4.06
N ALA A 184 -12.99 0.32 3.93
CA ALA A 184 -13.04 -1.07 4.36
C ALA A 184 -12.00 -1.95 3.65
N CYS A 185 -11.87 -1.80 2.31
CA CYS A 185 -10.83 -2.49 1.55
C CYS A 185 -9.41 -2.11 2.01
N GLY A 186 -9.17 -0.84 2.32
CA GLY A 186 -7.87 -0.37 2.80
C GLY A 186 -7.53 -0.91 4.20
N LEU A 187 -8.51 -0.94 5.12
CA LEU A 187 -8.37 -1.54 6.45
C LEU A 187 -8.06 -3.04 6.35
N ALA A 188 -8.78 -3.76 5.48
CA ALA A 188 -8.58 -5.18 5.24
C ALA A 188 -7.19 -5.47 4.64
N ASP A 189 -6.79 -4.71 3.63
CA ASP A 189 -5.47 -4.83 3.00
C ASP A 189 -4.34 -4.60 4.01
N THR A 190 -4.45 -3.54 4.81
CA THR A 190 -3.51 -3.26 5.90
C THR A 190 -3.42 -4.41 6.91
N PHE A 191 -4.58 -4.95 7.32
CA PHE A 191 -4.65 -6.08 8.25
C PHE A 191 -3.95 -7.31 7.67
N VAL A 192 -4.23 -7.65 6.41
CA VAL A 192 -3.64 -8.82 5.74
C VAL A 192 -2.13 -8.64 5.53
N HIS A 193 -1.66 -7.45 5.17
CA HIS A 193 -0.22 -7.16 5.10
C HIS A 193 0.50 -7.49 6.40
N VAL A 194 -0.08 -7.09 7.54
CA VAL A 194 0.51 -7.41 8.85
C VAL A 194 0.44 -8.90 9.12
N MET A 195 -0.70 -9.54 8.83
CA MET A 195 -0.90 -10.98 9.08
C MET A 195 0.10 -11.85 8.33
N GLU A 196 0.41 -11.53 7.08
CA GLU A 196 1.33 -12.33 6.26
C GLU A 196 2.81 -12.18 6.65
N GLN A 197 3.15 -11.13 7.38
CA GLN A 197 4.47 -10.95 8.00
C GLN A 197 4.53 -11.49 9.44
N TYR A 198 3.40 -11.52 10.13
CA TYR A 198 3.30 -11.95 11.52
C TYR A 198 2.96 -13.44 11.68
N MET A 199 2.00 -13.96 10.90
CA MET A 199 1.46 -15.32 11.02
C MET A 199 2.36 -16.35 10.32
N THR A 200 3.62 -16.42 10.75
CA THR A 200 4.65 -17.28 10.16
C THR A 200 5.25 -18.22 11.23
N VAL A 201 6.50 -18.03 11.60
CA VAL A 201 7.21 -18.90 12.56
C VAL A 201 7.12 -18.31 13.97
N ALA A 202 6.64 -19.11 14.91
CA ALA A 202 6.56 -18.69 16.32
C ALA A 202 7.95 -18.47 16.93
N GLY A 203 8.09 -17.43 17.76
CA GLY A 203 9.28 -17.17 18.56
C GLY A 203 10.47 -16.56 17.81
N GLN A 204 10.36 -16.20 16.54
CA GLN A 204 11.47 -15.58 15.80
C GLN A 204 11.89 -14.23 16.38
N SER A 205 10.93 -13.34 16.69
CA SER A 205 11.23 -12.03 17.24
C SER A 205 10.09 -11.49 18.10
N ARG A 206 10.35 -11.35 19.40
CA ARG A 206 9.34 -10.79 20.31
C ARG A 206 9.00 -9.33 20.01
N VAL A 207 9.97 -8.53 19.56
CA VAL A 207 9.74 -7.10 19.27
C VAL A 207 8.95 -6.93 17.99
N MET A 208 9.24 -7.71 16.93
CA MET A 208 8.45 -7.66 15.69
C MET A 208 7.02 -8.13 15.94
N ASP A 209 6.83 -9.21 16.72
CA ASP A 209 5.53 -9.67 17.15
C ASP A 209 4.73 -8.55 17.83
N ARG A 210 5.32 -7.84 18.81
CA ARG A 210 4.63 -6.75 19.52
C ARG A 210 4.25 -5.57 18.61
N TRP A 211 5.09 -5.22 17.65
CA TRP A 211 4.78 -4.16 16.69
C TRP A 211 3.67 -4.58 15.73
N ALA A 212 3.71 -5.81 15.22
CA ALA A 212 2.64 -6.36 14.39
C ALA A 212 1.31 -6.45 15.16
N GLU A 213 1.34 -7.01 16.38
CA GLU A 213 0.18 -7.13 17.27
C GLU A 213 -0.41 -5.75 17.61
N GLY A 214 0.43 -4.74 17.83
CA GLY A 214 -0.03 -3.37 18.09
C GLY A 214 -0.76 -2.75 16.90
N ILE A 215 -0.27 -2.97 15.67
CA ILE A 215 -0.97 -2.50 14.46
C ILE A 215 -2.31 -3.24 14.32
N LEU A 216 -2.34 -4.57 14.47
CA LEU A 216 -3.57 -5.37 14.38
C LEU A 216 -4.61 -4.92 15.41
N GLN A 217 -4.19 -4.74 16.68
CA GLN A 217 -5.07 -4.24 17.74
C GLN A 217 -5.64 -2.86 17.41
N THR A 218 -4.79 -1.95 16.91
CA THR A 218 -5.22 -0.61 16.47
C THR A 218 -6.30 -0.73 15.40
N LEU A 219 -6.08 -1.55 14.37
CA LEU A 219 -7.06 -1.73 13.29
C LEU A 219 -8.38 -2.30 13.79
N VAL A 220 -8.34 -3.31 14.67
CA VAL A 220 -9.55 -3.89 15.30
C VAL A 220 -10.32 -2.85 16.11
N GLU A 221 -9.61 -1.97 16.82
CA GLU A 221 -10.22 -0.93 17.63
C GLU A 221 -10.83 0.21 16.78
N ILE A 222 -10.13 0.68 15.74
CA ILE A 222 -10.55 1.86 15.00
C ILE A 222 -11.55 1.55 13.88
N ALA A 223 -11.54 0.36 13.28
CA ALA A 223 -12.39 0.04 12.13
C ALA A 223 -13.89 0.27 12.41
N PRO A 224 -14.50 -0.24 13.51
CA PRO A 224 -15.90 0.05 13.81
C PRO A 224 -16.15 1.53 14.06
N LYS A 225 -15.23 2.26 14.70
CA LYS A 225 -15.36 3.69 14.98
C LYS A 225 -15.27 4.53 13.69
N ILE A 226 -14.40 4.16 12.75
CA ILE A 226 -14.32 4.79 11.43
C ILE A 226 -15.63 4.60 10.66
N ARG A 227 -16.24 3.41 10.74
CA ARG A 227 -17.55 3.15 10.12
C ARG A 227 -18.65 4.05 10.68
N GLU A 228 -18.58 4.40 11.97
CA GLU A 228 -19.51 5.31 12.62
C GLU A 228 -19.23 6.78 12.28
N ASN A 229 -17.94 7.16 12.26
CA ASN A 229 -17.50 8.54 11.96
C ASN A 229 -16.16 8.56 11.22
N GLN A 230 -16.23 8.50 9.88
CA GLN A 230 -15.05 8.61 9.00
C GLN A 230 -14.40 10.01 9.02
N HIS A 231 -15.08 11.03 9.53
CA HIS A 231 -14.55 12.39 9.59
C HIS A 231 -13.74 12.67 10.88
N ASP A 232 -13.52 11.65 11.71
CA ASP A 232 -12.62 11.77 12.85
C ASP A 232 -11.17 11.75 12.39
N TYR A 233 -10.49 12.88 12.58
CA TYR A 233 -9.11 13.07 12.15
C TYR A 233 -8.16 12.05 12.77
N GLN A 234 -8.31 11.78 14.08
CA GLN A 234 -7.38 10.89 14.80
C GLN A 234 -7.55 9.43 14.34
N LEU A 235 -8.78 8.98 14.14
CA LEU A 235 -9.05 7.64 13.64
C LEU A 235 -8.46 7.44 12.24
N MET A 236 -8.64 8.43 11.35
CA MET A 236 -8.09 8.35 9.99
C MET A 236 -6.57 8.53 9.96
N ALA A 237 -5.99 9.28 10.90
CA ALA A 237 -4.55 9.38 11.07
C ALA A 237 -3.94 8.05 11.52
N ASP A 238 -4.54 7.40 12.52
CA ASP A 238 -4.12 6.09 13.01
C ASP A 238 -4.24 5.02 11.92
N PHE A 239 -5.32 5.03 11.13
CA PHE A 239 -5.47 4.15 9.99
C PHE A 239 -4.38 4.40 8.93
N MET A 240 -4.19 5.64 8.51
CA MET A 240 -3.22 6.01 7.48
C MET A 240 -1.78 5.62 7.89
N LEU A 241 -1.42 5.91 9.14
CA LEU A 241 -0.10 5.53 9.66
C LEU A 241 0.05 4.01 9.78
N SER A 242 -0.97 3.30 10.24
CA SER A 242 -0.99 1.83 10.30
C SER A 242 -0.77 1.21 8.94
N ALA A 243 -1.46 1.71 7.89
CA ALA A 243 -1.31 1.23 6.52
C ALA A 243 0.12 1.43 5.99
N THR A 244 0.70 2.61 6.24
CA THR A 244 2.09 2.91 5.86
C THR A 244 3.09 1.98 6.57
N MET A 245 2.92 1.75 7.88
CA MET A 245 3.83 0.92 8.68
C MET A 245 3.65 -0.59 8.43
N ALA A 246 2.50 -1.01 7.95
CA ALA A 246 2.20 -2.41 7.66
C ALA A 246 3.08 -2.98 6.53
N LEU A 247 3.53 -2.16 5.55
CA LEU A 247 4.29 -2.66 4.40
C LEU A 247 5.47 -1.75 3.99
N ASN A 248 6.16 -1.18 4.96
CA ASN A 248 7.39 -0.40 4.71
C ASN A 248 8.69 -1.14 5.09
N GLY A 249 8.60 -2.43 5.39
CA GLY A 249 9.71 -3.27 5.83
C GLY A 249 10.00 -3.24 7.33
N PHE A 250 9.31 -2.38 8.10
CA PHE A 250 9.59 -2.17 9.52
C PHE A 250 9.28 -3.43 10.36
N ILE A 251 8.08 -4.01 10.20
CA ILE A 251 7.68 -5.21 10.94
C ILE A 251 8.26 -6.53 10.37
N ALA A 252 8.92 -6.44 9.22
CA ALA A 252 9.53 -7.58 8.53
C ALA A 252 10.98 -7.86 8.93
N MET A 253 11.57 -7.03 9.79
CA MET A 253 13.00 -7.12 10.13
C MET A 253 13.35 -8.45 10.80
N GLY A 254 14.08 -9.29 10.07
CA GLY A 254 14.61 -10.57 10.57
C GLY A 254 13.55 -11.62 10.93
N VAL A 255 12.36 -11.52 10.31
CA VAL A 255 11.30 -12.52 10.41
C VAL A 255 10.93 -13.08 9.04
N SER A 256 10.48 -14.33 9.01
CA SER A 256 9.95 -14.97 7.80
C SER A 256 8.61 -14.33 7.41
N GLN A 257 8.30 -14.33 6.13
CA GLN A 257 7.06 -13.82 5.56
C GLN A 257 6.37 -14.91 4.74
N ASP A 258 5.05 -14.87 4.66
CA ASP A 258 4.24 -15.81 3.88
C ASP A 258 3.14 -15.02 3.15
N TRP A 259 3.34 -14.83 1.87
CA TRP A 259 2.49 -14.02 0.99
C TRP A 259 1.43 -14.83 0.23
N ALA A 260 1.07 -16.02 0.71
CA ALA A 260 0.12 -16.91 0.03
C ALA A 260 -1.24 -16.26 -0.21
N THR A 261 -1.77 -15.51 0.77
CA THR A 261 -3.07 -14.81 0.64
C THR A 261 -3.04 -13.79 -0.49
N HIS A 262 -1.99 -12.95 -0.55
CA HIS A 262 -1.82 -11.96 -1.61
C HIS A 262 -1.63 -12.62 -2.98
N MET A 263 -0.80 -13.65 -3.09
CA MET A 263 -0.53 -14.31 -4.38
C MET A 263 -1.80 -14.95 -4.95
N ILE A 264 -2.58 -15.67 -4.14
CA ILE A 264 -3.87 -16.23 -4.56
C ILE A 264 -4.85 -15.10 -4.92
N GLY A 265 -4.91 -14.05 -4.11
CA GLY A 265 -5.75 -12.88 -4.36
C GLY A 265 -5.41 -12.16 -5.67
N HIS A 266 -4.12 -12.08 -6.05
CA HIS A 266 -3.69 -11.50 -7.32
C HIS A 266 -4.21 -12.28 -8.53
N GLU A 267 -4.16 -13.61 -8.49
CA GLU A 267 -4.70 -14.46 -9.56
C GLU A 267 -6.22 -14.28 -9.70
N ILE A 268 -6.95 -14.23 -8.58
CA ILE A 268 -8.39 -13.98 -8.60
C ILE A 268 -8.70 -12.59 -9.18
N THR A 269 -7.93 -11.57 -8.81
CA THR A 269 -8.07 -10.23 -9.38
C THR A 269 -7.81 -10.23 -10.88
N ALA A 270 -6.74 -10.88 -11.33
CA ALA A 270 -6.37 -10.94 -12.75
C ALA A 270 -7.43 -11.65 -13.61
N LEU A 271 -8.03 -12.72 -13.09
CA LEU A 271 -9.01 -13.54 -13.80
C LEU A 271 -10.42 -12.94 -13.78
N HIS A 272 -10.82 -12.34 -12.66
CA HIS A 272 -12.22 -11.96 -12.40
C HIS A 272 -12.44 -10.46 -12.20
N GLY A 273 -11.37 -9.65 -12.12
CA GLY A 273 -11.48 -8.19 -11.94
C GLY A 273 -11.99 -7.76 -10.55
N LEU A 274 -11.94 -8.64 -9.54
CA LEU A 274 -12.37 -8.30 -8.19
C LEU A 274 -11.44 -7.28 -7.56
N THR A 275 -11.99 -6.41 -6.71
CA THR A 275 -11.22 -5.46 -5.91
C THR A 275 -10.22 -6.21 -5.01
N HIS A 276 -8.98 -5.73 -4.95
CA HIS A 276 -7.91 -6.39 -4.21
C HIS A 276 -8.27 -6.71 -2.76
N GLY A 277 -8.77 -5.72 -1.99
CA GLY A 277 -9.20 -5.95 -0.61
C GLY A 277 -10.26 -7.04 -0.46
N HIS A 278 -11.20 -7.17 -1.43
CA HIS A 278 -12.18 -8.26 -1.43
C HIS A 278 -11.55 -9.64 -1.56
N THR A 279 -10.55 -9.79 -2.42
CA THR A 279 -9.89 -11.10 -2.58
C THR A 279 -9.17 -11.50 -1.29
N LEU A 280 -8.60 -10.55 -0.58
CA LEU A 280 -7.86 -10.80 0.65
C LEU A 280 -8.76 -11.27 1.80
N VAL A 281 -9.93 -10.63 2.00
CA VAL A 281 -10.88 -11.02 3.07
C VAL A 281 -11.50 -12.40 2.83
N ILE A 282 -11.61 -12.83 1.57
CA ILE A 282 -12.08 -14.17 1.22
C ILE A 282 -11.00 -15.21 1.48
N ILE A 283 -9.76 -14.92 1.11
CA ILE A 283 -8.68 -15.93 1.11
C ILE A 283 -8.01 -16.07 2.48
N LEU A 284 -7.81 -15.00 3.25
CA LEU A 284 -7.08 -15.10 4.53
C LEU A 284 -7.72 -16.09 5.51
N PRO A 285 -9.04 -16.06 5.82
CA PRO A 285 -9.62 -17.04 6.73
C PRO A 285 -9.47 -18.48 6.23
N ALA A 286 -9.61 -18.68 4.92
CA ALA A 286 -9.44 -20.00 4.30
C ALA A 286 -8.00 -20.51 4.43
N THR A 287 -7.00 -19.68 4.19
CA THR A 287 -5.57 -20.05 4.35
C THR A 287 -5.24 -20.34 5.80
N LEU A 288 -5.79 -19.57 6.76
CA LEU A 288 -5.59 -19.83 8.19
C LEU A 288 -6.20 -21.17 8.60
N ARG A 289 -7.40 -21.54 8.09
CA ARG A 289 -8.04 -22.84 8.36
C ARG A 289 -7.21 -24.00 7.79
N VAL A 290 -6.74 -23.87 6.56
CA VAL A 290 -5.89 -24.90 5.90
C VAL A 290 -4.57 -25.10 6.64
N LEU A 291 -3.97 -24.03 7.11
CA LEU A 291 -2.66 -24.03 7.76
C LEU A 291 -2.75 -24.07 9.30
N ARG A 292 -3.92 -24.36 9.88
CA ARG A 292 -4.20 -24.28 11.31
C ARG A 292 -3.25 -25.14 12.20
N GLU A 293 -2.85 -26.29 11.71
CA GLU A 293 -1.91 -27.17 12.43
C GLU A 293 -0.48 -26.59 12.38
N ALA A 294 -0.01 -26.21 11.20
CA ALA A 294 1.32 -25.67 11.00
C ALA A 294 1.55 -24.33 11.70
N LYS A 295 0.50 -23.49 11.78
CA LYS A 295 0.54 -22.16 12.40
C LYS A 295 -0.09 -22.13 13.80
N GLY A 296 -0.42 -23.28 14.40
CA GLY A 296 -1.24 -23.38 15.63
C GLY A 296 -0.70 -22.58 16.81
N ASP A 297 0.59 -22.64 17.12
CA ASP A 297 1.19 -21.88 18.22
C ASP A 297 1.10 -20.36 17.96
N LYS A 298 1.25 -19.95 16.71
CA LYS A 298 1.14 -18.55 16.33
C LYS A 298 -0.31 -18.06 16.34
N LEU A 299 -1.26 -18.90 15.95
CA LEU A 299 -2.69 -18.62 16.02
C LEU A 299 -3.16 -18.47 17.47
N VAL A 300 -2.67 -19.30 18.39
CA VAL A 300 -2.94 -19.15 19.83
C VAL A 300 -2.40 -17.82 20.34
N GLN A 301 -1.14 -17.47 20.01
CA GLN A 301 -0.55 -16.18 20.37
C GLN A 301 -1.36 -14.99 19.82
N TYR A 302 -1.77 -15.06 18.58
CA TYR A 302 -2.61 -14.07 17.90
C TYR A 302 -3.97 -13.92 18.59
N GLY A 303 -4.65 -15.04 18.83
CA GLY A 303 -5.93 -15.06 19.55
C GLY A 303 -5.85 -14.40 20.91
N GLU A 304 -4.81 -14.76 21.69
CA GLU A 304 -4.60 -14.18 23.02
C GLU A 304 -4.32 -12.66 22.96
N ARG A 305 -3.42 -12.24 22.06
CA ARG A 305 -2.87 -10.89 22.11
C ARG A 305 -3.68 -9.88 21.32
N VAL A 306 -4.30 -10.28 20.22
CA VAL A 306 -5.10 -9.38 19.38
C VAL A 306 -6.58 -9.44 19.78
N TRP A 307 -7.10 -10.62 20.04
CA TRP A 307 -8.53 -10.84 20.33
C TRP A 307 -8.87 -11.03 21.81
N GLY A 308 -7.87 -11.17 22.69
CA GLY A 308 -8.09 -11.40 24.11
C GLY A 308 -8.62 -12.80 24.46
N ILE A 309 -8.41 -13.79 23.61
CA ILE A 309 -8.85 -15.18 23.82
C ILE A 309 -7.89 -15.87 24.78
N THR A 310 -8.32 -16.03 26.05
CA THR A 310 -7.46 -16.55 27.13
C THR A 310 -7.92 -17.89 27.70
N SER A 311 -9.11 -18.39 27.31
CA SER A 311 -9.71 -19.63 27.85
C SER A 311 -9.99 -20.63 26.72
N GLY A 312 -10.17 -21.89 27.07
CA GLY A 312 -10.41 -23.00 26.15
C GLY A 312 -9.16 -23.84 25.84
N THR A 313 -9.36 -24.96 25.17
CA THR A 313 -8.29 -25.80 24.65
C THR A 313 -7.49 -25.08 23.54
N LYS A 314 -6.35 -25.62 23.16
CA LYS A 314 -5.56 -25.05 22.06
C LYS A 314 -6.38 -24.96 20.77
N GLU A 315 -7.09 -26.01 20.44
CA GLU A 315 -7.93 -26.14 19.24
C GLU A 315 -9.08 -25.13 19.24
N GLU A 316 -9.79 -25.00 20.36
CA GLU A 316 -10.87 -24.02 20.52
C GLU A 316 -10.35 -22.58 20.36
N ARG A 317 -9.20 -22.26 20.94
CA ARG A 317 -8.59 -20.93 20.83
C ARG A 317 -8.13 -20.61 19.39
N ILE A 318 -7.64 -21.63 18.67
CA ILE A 318 -7.27 -21.49 17.25
C ILE A 318 -8.52 -21.20 16.40
N ASP A 319 -9.57 -22.00 16.59
CA ASP A 319 -10.81 -21.85 15.83
C ASP A 319 -11.47 -20.49 16.11
N GLU A 320 -11.56 -20.09 17.39
CA GLU A 320 -12.10 -18.78 17.76
C GLU A 320 -11.27 -17.63 17.19
N ALA A 321 -9.94 -17.72 17.14
CA ALA A 321 -9.11 -16.68 16.57
C ALA A 321 -9.35 -16.51 15.05
N ILE A 322 -9.57 -17.61 14.32
CA ILE A 322 -9.92 -17.59 12.91
C ILE A 322 -11.33 -17.03 12.70
N ASP A 323 -12.29 -17.45 13.50
CA ASP A 323 -13.68 -16.99 13.44
C ASP A 323 -13.79 -15.48 13.72
N ARG A 324 -13.07 -14.97 14.73
CA ARG A 324 -12.97 -13.52 15.02
C ARG A 324 -12.37 -12.74 13.85
N THR A 325 -11.41 -13.32 13.14
CA THR A 325 -10.82 -12.69 11.97
C THR A 325 -11.84 -12.62 10.81
N GLU A 326 -12.61 -13.68 10.60
CA GLU A 326 -13.66 -13.73 9.59
C GLU A 326 -14.82 -12.76 9.92
N GLU A 327 -15.22 -12.66 11.19
CA GLU A 327 -16.24 -11.71 11.68
C GLU A 327 -15.81 -10.25 11.51
N PHE A 328 -14.51 -9.97 11.64
CA PHE A 328 -13.96 -8.62 11.48
C PHE A 328 -14.05 -8.11 10.05
N PHE A 329 -13.96 -8.98 9.07
CA PHE A 329 -14.03 -8.65 7.64
C PHE A 329 -15.47 -8.48 7.14
#